data_90b7706ffa5df7a066034f6bd1659dd1
#
_entry.id   90b7706ffa5df7a066034f6bd1659dd1
#
_cell.length_a   1.000
_cell.length_b   1.000
_cell.length_c   1.000
_cell.angle_alpha   90.00
_cell.angle_beta   90.00
_cell.angle_gamma   90.00
#
_symmetry.space_group_name_H-M   'P 1'
#
loop_
_entity.id
_entity.type
_entity.pdbx_description
1 polymer ?
#
loop_
_entity_poly.entity_id
_entity_poly.type
_entity_poly.pdbx_seq_one_letter_code
_entity_poly.pdbx_strand_id
1 'polypeptide(L)'
;PQTSTIQVDFDPMVLGKFHPVDVPVYGEIGITATLLLDALDSGNGSWPDQRPEIAERWKRWREEKAKRAEEDRGKGISSAVLFAAMSRHVPADAVIAVDVGNNTYSFGRYFESQRQSVLMSGYLGSIGFGYPAAMGAWAAAPDRPIWAVTGDGGFAQYMGELLTAVKHGMPIKHVLLNNHELGKISKEQVAAKLEVWKTDLHNPSFADYARVCGALGIRVTSAGELDDALRRAIEHDGPALIEVMTDPELV
;
A
#
# COMPACT_ATOMS: atom_id res chain seq x y z
N PRO A 1 18.47 -3.49 -22.34
CA PRO A 1 19.32 -3.44 -21.13
C PRO A 1 20.79 -3.52 -21.52
N GLN A 2 21.64 -2.86 -20.75
CA GLN A 2 23.10 -2.90 -20.94
C GLN A 2 23.74 -4.13 -20.27
N THR A 3 22.94 -4.88 -19.52
CA THR A 3 23.36 -6.06 -18.75
C THR A 3 22.63 -7.28 -19.30
N SER A 4 23.33 -8.42 -19.38
CA SER A 4 22.71 -9.69 -19.75
C SER A 4 21.55 -10.03 -18.84
N THR A 5 20.43 -10.42 -19.44
CA THR A 5 19.16 -10.63 -18.76
C THR A 5 18.73 -12.08 -18.83
N ILE A 6 18.45 -12.66 -17.66
CA ILE A 6 17.81 -13.98 -17.53
C ILE A 6 16.36 -13.72 -17.13
N GLN A 7 15.41 -14.25 -17.87
CA GLN A 7 13.99 -14.22 -17.51
C GLN A 7 13.48 -15.62 -17.25
N VAL A 8 12.87 -15.81 -16.09
CA VAL A 8 12.24 -17.08 -15.69
C VAL A 8 10.73 -16.88 -15.65
N ASP A 9 10.00 -17.71 -16.34
CA ASP A 9 8.54 -17.73 -16.29
C ASP A 9 8.01 -19.12 -16.66
N PHE A 10 6.86 -19.51 -16.12
CA PHE A 10 6.17 -20.72 -16.52
C PHE A 10 5.18 -20.52 -17.69
N ASP A 11 4.98 -19.27 -18.14
CA ASP A 11 4.27 -18.96 -19.37
C ASP A 11 5.29 -18.61 -20.47
N PRO A 12 5.48 -19.47 -21.48
CA PRO A 12 6.46 -19.23 -22.53
C PRO A 12 6.12 -18.01 -23.38
N MET A 13 4.85 -17.55 -23.39
CA MET A 13 4.43 -16.39 -24.16
C MET A 13 4.84 -15.05 -23.53
N VAL A 14 5.29 -15.07 -22.28
CA VAL A 14 5.75 -13.89 -21.55
C VAL A 14 7.26 -13.68 -21.73
N LEU A 15 8.01 -14.75 -22.04
CA LEU A 15 9.46 -14.68 -22.22
C LEU A 15 9.83 -13.75 -23.38
N GLY A 16 10.57 -12.69 -23.08
CA GLY A 16 10.99 -11.68 -24.07
C GLY A 16 9.89 -10.73 -24.55
N LYS A 17 8.68 -10.75 -23.96
CA LYS A 17 7.52 -9.97 -24.42
C LYS A 17 7.74 -8.45 -24.38
N PHE A 18 8.43 -7.95 -23.38
CA PHE A 18 8.58 -6.50 -23.16
C PHE A 18 9.98 -5.97 -23.50
N HIS A 19 10.99 -6.83 -23.49
CA HIS A 19 12.37 -6.49 -23.88
C HIS A 19 13.13 -7.77 -24.26
N PRO A 20 14.20 -7.65 -25.07
CA PRO A 20 15.04 -8.80 -25.39
C PRO A 20 15.63 -9.45 -24.16
N VAL A 21 15.68 -10.77 -24.16
CA VAL A 21 16.22 -11.59 -23.06
C VAL A 21 17.32 -12.46 -23.61
N ASP A 22 18.48 -12.47 -22.96
CA ASP A 22 19.63 -13.26 -23.41
C ASP A 22 19.44 -14.76 -23.09
N VAL A 23 18.86 -15.05 -21.92
CA VAL A 23 18.62 -16.43 -21.46
C VAL A 23 17.17 -16.57 -21.00
N PRO A 24 16.26 -17.00 -21.88
CA PRO A 24 14.90 -17.35 -21.49
C PRO A 24 14.88 -18.73 -20.81
N VAL A 25 14.28 -18.80 -19.62
CA VAL A 25 14.13 -20.04 -18.84
C VAL A 25 12.64 -20.32 -18.63
N TYR A 26 12.16 -21.37 -19.28
CA TYR A 26 10.80 -21.87 -19.04
C TYR A 26 10.77 -22.76 -17.80
N GLY A 27 10.17 -22.31 -16.71
CA GLY A 27 10.10 -23.05 -15.47
C GLY A 27 9.36 -22.29 -14.36
N GLU A 28 8.99 -23.02 -13.31
CA GLU A 28 8.42 -22.45 -12.12
C GLU A 28 9.52 -21.71 -11.35
N ILE A 29 9.21 -20.50 -10.85
CA ILE A 29 10.20 -19.57 -10.28
C ILE A 29 10.90 -20.14 -9.05
N GLY A 30 10.13 -20.74 -8.11
CA GLY A 30 10.69 -21.30 -6.87
C GLY A 30 11.61 -22.48 -7.12
N ILE A 31 11.22 -23.40 -7.99
CA ILE A 31 12.04 -24.55 -8.40
C ILE A 31 13.32 -24.06 -9.11
N THR A 32 13.18 -23.13 -10.05
CA THR A 32 14.32 -22.59 -10.79
C THR A 32 15.28 -21.86 -9.85
N ALA A 33 14.78 -21.08 -8.89
CA ALA A 33 15.61 -20.39 -7.90
C ALA A 33 16.40 -21.38 -7.04
N THR A 34 15.78 -22.49 -6.62
CA THR A 34 16.48 -23.56 -5.86
C THR A 34 17.60 -24.17 -6.69
N LEU A 35 17.32 -24.55 -7.94
CA LEU A 35 18.32 -25.11 -8.84
C LEU A 35 19.47 -24.13 -9.14
N LEU A 36 19.17 -22.85 -9.26
CA LEU A 36 20.19 -21.81 -9.43
C LEU A 36 21.08 -21.67 -8.19
N LEU A 37 20.49 -21.71 -6.98
CA LEU A 37 21.24 -21.68 -5.73
C LEU A 37 22.20 -22.87 -5.63
N ASP A 38 21.71 -24.08 -5.89
CA ASP A 38 22.54 -25.32 -5.88
C ASP A 38 23.70 -25.22 -6.90
N ALA A 39 23.42 -24.66 -8.09
CA ALA A 39 24.44 -24.47 -9.11
C ALA A 39 25.48 -23.41 -8.72
N LEU A 40 25.07 -22.34 -8.03
CA LEU A 40 25.96 -21.29 -7.53
C LEU A 40 26.82 -21.78 -6.37
N ASP A 41 26.26 -22.55 -5.44
CA ASP A 41 26.97 -23.11 -4.29
C ASP A 41 28.05 -24.13 -4.72
N SER A 42 27.82 -24.84 -5.83
CA SER A 42 28.82 -25.74 -6.43
C SER A 42 29.92 -25.03 -7.23
N GLY A 43 29.76 -23.74 -7.50
CA GLY A 43 30.69 -22.93 -8.29
C GLY A 43 31.77 -22.26 -7.43
N ASN A 44 32.97 -22.11 -7.99
CA ASN A 44 34.10 -21.39 -7.36
C ASN A 44 33.99 -19.86 -7.60
N GLY A 45 32.81 -19.31 -7.78
CA GLY A 45 32.57 -17.89 -8.04
C GLY A 45 32.76 -17.02 -6.80
N SER A 46 33.52 -15.93 -6.92
CA SER A 46 33.56 -14.86 -5.92
C SER A 46 32.51 -13.80 -6.31
N TRP A 47 31.53 -13.60 -5.45
CA TRP A 47 30.47 -12.62 -5.69
C TRP A 47 30.73 -11.35 -4.87
N PRO A 48 30.56 -10.16 -5.42
CA PRO A 48 30.71 -8.93 -4.66
C PRO A 48 29.62 -8.84 -3.57
N ASP A 49 30.04 -8.50 -2.35
CA ASP A 49 29.09 -8.23 -1.26
C ASP A 49 28.37 -6.91 -1.52
N GLN A 50 27.09 -6.96 -1.86
CA GLN A 50 26.26 -5.79 -2.13
C GLN A 50 25.59 -5.21 -0.88
N ARG A 51 25.70 -5.88 0.27
CA ARG A 51 25.07 -5.43 1.52
C ARG A 51 25.45 -4.01 1.95
N PRO A 52 26.72 -3.57 1.83
CA PRO A 52 27.09 -2.20 2.17
C PRO A 52 26.42 -1.15 1.28
N GLU A 53 26.32 -1.39 -0.03
CA GLU A 53 25.63 -0.49 -0.97
C GLU A 53 24.12 -0.43 -0.68
N ILE A 54 23.49 -1.57 -0.44
CA ILE A 54 22.08 -1.65 -0.06
C ILE A 54 21.84 -0.87 1.23
N ALA A 55 22.68 -1.05 2.26
CA ALA A 55 22.55 -0.34 3.53
C ALA A 55 22.65 1.18 3.35
N GLU A 56 23.58 1.66 2.51
CA GLU A 56 23.73 3.10 2.22
C GLU A 56 22.51 3.65 1.47
N ARG A 57 21.92 2.90 0.51
CA ARG A 57 20.69 3.30 -0.18
C ARG A 57 19.50 3.39 0.78
N TRP A 58 19.36 2.41 1.69
CA TRP A 58 18.35 2.43 2.75
C TRP A 58 18.50 3.63 3.68
N LYS A 59 19.75 3.97 4.06
CA LYS A 59 20.03 5.14 4.90
C LYS A 59 19.55 6.42 4.23
N ARG A 60 19.94 6.66 2.96
CA ARG A 60 19.52 7.84 2.19
C ARG A 60 18.01 7.94 2.05
N TRP A 61 17.36 6.81 1.78
CA TRP A 61 15.91 6.79 1.68
C TRP A 61 15.23 7.12 3.01
N ARG A 62 15.73 6.61 4.14
CA ARG A 62 15.20 6.96 5.48
C ARG A 62 15.45 8.42 5.85
N GLU A 63 16.57 8.99 5.47
CA GLU A 63 16.85 10.43 5.65
C GLU A 63 15.86 11.29 4.85
N GLU A 64 15.58 10.94 3.60
CA GLU A 64 14.58 11.62 2.78
C GLU A 64 13.17 11.47 3.37
N LYS A 65 12.79 10.28 3.80
CA LYS A 65 11.52 10.03 4.48
C LYS A 65 11.37 10.87 5.75
N ALA A 66 12.43 10.98 6.55
CA ALA A 66 12.42 11.80 7.76
C ALA A 66 12.17 13.28 7.44
N LYS A 67 12.85 13.83 6.42
CA LYS A 67 12.60 15.21 5.95
C LYS A 67 11.16 15.42 5.51
N ARG A 68 10.59 14.48 4.74
CA ARG A 68 9.18 14.54 4.32
C ARG A 68 8.20 14.46 5.49
N ALA A 69 8.56 13.77 6.55
CA ALA A 69 7.74 13.70 7.76
C ALA A 69 7.76 15.00 8.59
N GLU A 70 8.76 15.86 8.41
CA GLU A 70 8.84 17.19 9.04
C GLU A 70 8.01 18.25 8.29
N GLU A 71 7.61 17.97 7.04
CA GLU A 71 6.82 18.91 6.24
C GLU A 71 5.39 18.99 6.79
N ASP A 72 4.99 20.19 7.20
CA ASP A 72 3.63 20.51 7.65
C ASP A 72 3.17 21.83 6.99
N ARG A 73 2.03 21.75 6.31
CA ARG A 73 1.41 22.93 5.67
C ARG A 73 0.17 23.42 6.43
N GLY A 74 -0.18 22.76 7.55
CA GLY A 74 -1.38 23.06 8.31
C GLY A 74 -2.69 22.68 7.60
N LYS A 75 -2.63 21.83 6.56
CA LYS A 75 -3.78 21.44 5.74
C LYS A 75 -4.14 19.94 5.86
N GLY A 76 -3.48 19.24 6.77
CA GLY A 76 -3.66 17.81 6.97
C GLY A 76 -2.35 17.09 7.25
N ILE A 77 -2.44 15.82 7.50
CA ILE A 77 -1.33 14.94 7.88
C ILE A 77 -0.56 14.54 6.63
N SER A 78 0.77 14.63 6.67
CA SER A 78 1.64 14.11 5.60
C SER A 78 1.50 12.58 5.49
N SER A 79 1.47 12.08 4.26
CA SER A 79 1.51 10.63 4.00
C SER A 79 2.77 9.97 4.56
N ALA A 80 3.90 10.66 4.61
CA ALA A 80 5.13 10.14 5.20
C ALA A 80 4.96 9.86 6.71
N VAL A 81 4.30 10.76 7.44
CA VAL A 81 3.98 10.58 8.87
C VAL A 81 3.02 9.42 9.09
N LEU A 82 1.94 9.36 8.30
CA LEU A 82 0.95 8.28 8.38
C LEU A 82 1.60 6.90 8.17
N PHE A 83 2.33 6.72 7.07
CA PHE A 83 2.92 5.42 6.75
C PHE A 83 4.10 5.06 7.66
N ALA A 84 4.78 6.05 8.26
CA ALA A 84 5.74 5.79 9.33
C ALA A 84 5.04 5.24 10.59
N ALA A 85 3.89 5.80 10.97
CA ALA A 85 3.08 5.27 12.07
C ALA A 85 2.58 3.85 11.76
N MET A 86 2.03 3.62 10.57
CA MET A 86 1.60 2.28 10.15
C MET A 86 2.75 1.27 10.17
N SER A 87 3.96 1.64 9.74
CA SER A 87 5.13 0.76 9.78
C SER A 87 5.51 0.28 11.19
N ARG A 88 5.18 1.07 12.21
CA ARG A 88 5.41 0.70 13.63
C ARG A 88 4.33 -0.23 14.19
N HIS A 89 3.09 -0.08 13.73
CA HIS A 89 1.92 -0.72 14.35
C HIS A 89 1.39 -1.94 13.58
N VAL A 90 1.48 -1.95 12.25
CA VAL A 90 0.92 -3.04 11.43
C VAL A 90 1.71 -4.32 11.66
N PRO A 91 1.07 -5.43 12.08
CA PRO A 91 1.75 -6.69 12.33
C PRO A 91 2.55 -7.21 11.12
N ALA A 92 3.68 -7.86 11.39
CA ALA A 92 4.59 -8.32 10.34
C ALA A 92 3.98 -9.42 9.45
N ASP A 93 2.97 -10.13 9.91
CA ASP A 93 2.24 -11.18 9.20
C ASP A 93 0.91 -10.70 8.60
N ALA A 94 0.61 -9.42 8.67
CA ALA A 94 -0.62 -8.85 8.13
C ALA A 94 -0.73 -9.04 6.60
N VAL A 95 -1.97 -9.06 6.12
CA VAL A 95 -2.29 -8.84 4.70
C VAL A 95 -2.80 -7.41 4.55
N ILE A 96 -2.19 -6.65 3.66
CA ILE A 96 -2.53 -5.25 3.41
C ILE A 96 -3.04 -5.10 1.98
N ALA A 97 -4.31 -4.76 1.81
CA ALA A 97 -4.87 -4.42 0.51
C ALA A 97 -4.79 -2.90 0.31
N VAL A 98 -4.06 -2.47 -0.71
CA VAL A 98 -3.81 -1.06 -1.02
C VAL A 98 -4.56 -0.67 -2.28
N ASP A 99 -5.41 0.34 -2.15
CA ASP A 99 -6.18 0.89 -3.26
C ASP A 99 -5.32 1.72 -4.21
N VAL A 100 -5.88 2.03 -5.37
CA VAL A 100 -5.24 2.80 -6.43
C VAL A 100 -5.38 4.31 -6.19
N GLY A 101 -4.32 5.05 -6.46
CA GLY A 101 -4.26 6.51 -6.32
C GLY A 101 -2.95 6.97 -5.70
N ASN A 102 -2.94 8.21 -5.20
CA ASN A 102 -1.76 8.75 -4.49
C ASN A 102 -1.38 7.89 -3.27
N ASN A 103 -2.36 7.30 -2.60
CA ASN A 103 -2.15 6.38 -1.48
C ASN A 103 -1.26 5.18 -1.85
N THR A 104 -1.36 4.65 -3.09
CA THR A 104 -0.48 3.56 -3.57
C THR A 104 0.97 4.01 -3.65
N TYR A 105 1.21 5.17 -4.27
CA TYR A 105 2.57 5.72 -4.40
C TYR A 105 3.17 6.07 -3.05
N SER A 106 2.37 6.68 -2.16
CA SER A 106 2.80 7.04 -0.82
C SER A 106 3.07 5.81 0.04
N PHE A 107 2.22 4.77 -0.06
CA PHE A 107 2.46 3.49 0.59
C PHE A 107 3.80 2.89 0.13
N GLY A 108 4.01 2.74 -1.19
CA GLY A 108 5.24 2.20 -1.74
C GLY A 108 6.49 3.02 -1.41
N ARG A 109 6.34 4.33 -1.18
CA ARG A 109 7.45 5.22 -0.83
C ARG A 109 7.77 5.25 0.66
N TYR A 110 6.77 5.15 1.54
CA TYR A 110 6.95 5.47 2.96
C TYR A 110 6.68 4.31 3.92
N PHE A 111 5.94 3.27 3.51
CA PHE A 111 5.72 2.11 4.34
C PHE A 111 6.94 1.17 4.33
N GLU A 112 7.47 0.84 5.50
CA GLU A 112 8.57 -0.12 5.64
C GLU A 112 8.01 -1.52 5.85
N SER A 113 7.81 -2.27 4.78
CA SER A 113 7.32 -3.64 4.84
C SER A 113 8.40 -4.59 5.38
N GLN A 114 7.99 -5.58 6.12
CA GLN A 114 8.82 -6.66 6.67
C GLN A 114 8.46 -7.99 6.00
N ARG A 115 7.37 -8.62 6.43
CA ARG A 115 6.86 -9.90 5.91
C ARG A 115 5.38 -9.83 5.54
N GLN A 116 4.79 -8.65 5.54
CA GLN A 116 3.40 -8.46 5.15
C GLN A 116 3.17 -8.91 3.71
N SER A 117 2.02 -9.50 3.46
CA SER A 117 1.54 -9.72 2.09
C SER A 117 0.81 -8.47 1.62
N VAL A 118 1.18 -7.93 0.46
CA VAL A 118 0.57 -6.71 -0.07
C VAL A 118 -0.20 -7.04 -1.34
N LEU A 119 -1.48 -6.65 -1.39
CA LEU A 119 -2.36 -6.79 -2.53
C LEU A 119 -2.58 -5.42 -3.19
N MET A 120 -2.34 -5.33 -4.49
CA MET A 120 -2.54 -4.11 -5.28
C MET A 120 -3.18 -4.45 -6.62
N SER A 121 -4.02 -3.55 -7.15
CA SER A 121 -4.53 -3.64 -8.53
C SER A 121 -3.45 -3.16 -9.52
N GLY A 122 -2.40 -3.98 -9.71
CA GLY A 122 -1.22 -3.61 -10.49
C GLY A 122 -1.39 -3.69 -12.01
N TYR A 123 -2.35 -4.45 -12.51
CA TYR A 123 -2.56 -4.64 -13.94
C TYR A 123 -3.43 -3.54 -14.55
N LEU A 124 -4.63 -3.33 -14.03
CA LEU A 124 -5.58 -2.35 -14.55
C LEU A 124 -5.57 -1.03 -13.78
N GLY A 125 -5.18 -1.05 -12.52
CA GLY A 125 -5.19 0.15 -11.68
C GLY A 125 -6.61 0.63 -11.34
N SER A 126 -7.49 -0.29 -10.95
CA SER A 126 -8.89 0.04 -10.62
C SER A 126 -8.99 0.66 -9.23
N ILE A 127 -9.42 1.92 -9.17
CA ILE A 127 -9.81 2.58 -7.93
C ILE A 127 -11.02 1.85 -7.30
N GLY A 128 -11.07 1.76 -5.97
CA GLY A 128 -12.08 1.00 -5.23
C GLY A 128 -11.70 -0.45 -4.96
N PHE A 129 -10.52 -0.90 -5.41
CA PHE A 129 -10.00 -2.25 -5.17
C PHE A 129 -9.74 -2.55 -3.68
N GLY A 130 -9.25 -1.57 -2.91
CA GLY A 130 -8.62 -1.81 -1.60
C GLY A 130 -9.51 -2.51 -0.58
N TYR A 131 -10.72 -2.01 -0.36
CA TYR A 131 -11.61 -2.58 0.66
C TYR A 131 -12.18 -3.95 0.26
N PRO A 132 -12.73 -4.16 -0.95
CA PRO A 132 -13.14 -5.48 -1.42
C PRO A 132 -12.02 -6.53 -1.43
N ALA A 133 -10.79 -6.12 -1.78
CA ALA A 133 -9.64 -7.02 -1.74
C ALA A 133 -9.28 -7.43 -0.30
N ALA A 134 -9.43 -6.52 0.68
CA ALA A 134 -9.27 -6.86 2.09
C ALA A 134 -10.33 -7.87 2.56
N MET A 135 -11.57 -7.75 2.10
CA MET A 135 -12.63 -8.73 2.38
C MET A 135 -12.28 -10.11 1.79
N GLY A 136 -11.79 -10.13 0.54
CA GLY A 136 -11.31 -11.35 -0.10
C GLY A 136 -10.10 -11.96 0.62
N ALA A 137 -9.18 -11.13 1.12
CA ALA A 137 -8.04 -11.57 1.92
C ALA A 137 -8.48 -12.22 3.24
N TRP A 138 -9.48 -11.62 3.92
CA TRP A 138 -10.06 -12.21 5.13
C TRP A 138 -10.70 -13.58 4.84
N ALA A 139 -11.44 -13.69 3.76
CA ALA A 139 -12.06 -14.97 3.39
C ALA A 139 -11.02 -16.06 3.08
N ALA A 140 -9.89 -15.70 2.52
CA ALA A 140 -8.81 -16.63 2.18
C ALA A 140 -7.86 -16.94 3.36
N ALA A 141 -7.69 -16.00 4.32
CA ALA A 141 -6.77 -16.12 5.43
C ALA A 141 -7.35 -15.46 6.71
N PRO A 142 -8.44 -16.00 7.28
CA PRO A 142 -9.17 -15.37 8.38
C PRO A 142 -8.37 -15.24 9.67
N ASP A 143 -7.33 -16.05 9.84
CA ASP A 143 -6.47 -16.05 11.03
C ASP A 143 -5.35 -14.98 10.97
N ARG A 144 -5.22 -14.28 9.85
CA ARG A 144 -4.22 -13.21 9.69
C ARG A 144 -4.82 -11.83 9.95
N PRO A 145 -4.05 -10.88 10.49
CA PRO A 145 -4.48 -9.49 10.55
C PRO A 145 -4.70 -8.92 9.15
N ILE A 146 -5.90 -8.40 8.88
CA ILE A 146 -6.28 -7.84 7.57
C ILE A 146 -6.39 -6.33 7.65
N TRP A 147 -5.71 -5.66 6.73
CA TRP A 147 -5.69 -4.20 6.60
C TRP A 147 -6.15 -3.77 5.21
N ALA A 148 -6.89 -2.68 5.17
CA ALA A 148 -7.19 -1.95 3.94
C ALA A 148 -6.59 -0.55 4.02
N VAL A 149 -5.99 -0.07 2.92
CA VAL A 149 -5.51 1.30 2.78
C VAL A 149 -6.16 1.88 1.53
N THR A 150 -7.01 2.89 1.70
CA THR A 150 -7.74 3.48 0.57
C THR A 150 -7.64 5.01 0.58
N GLY A 151 -7.85 5.62 -0.57
CA GLY A 151 -8.26 7.02 -0.65
C GLY A 151 -9.78 7.14 -0.43
N ASP A 152 -10.22 8.35 -0.15
CA ASP A 152 -11.62 8.72 0.03
C ASP A 152 -12.49 8.41 -1.21
N GLY A 153 -12.01 8.79 -2.40
CA GLY A 153 -12.73 8.50 -3.65
C GLY A 153 -12.83 7.01 -3.98
N GLY A 154 -11.81 6.22 -3.61
CA GLY A 154 -11.83 4.77 -3.80
C GLY A 154 -12.81 4.08 -2.86
N PHE A 155 -12.77 4.39 -1.58
CA PHE A 155 -13.68 3.82 -0.60
C PHE A 155 -15.13 4.22 -0.86
N ALA A 156 -15.38 5.47 -1.26
CA ALA A 156 -16.73 5.96 -1.53
C ALA A 156 -17.50 5.10 -2.57
N GLN A 157 -16.79 4.45 -3.51
CA GLN A 157 -17.41 3.56 -4.50
C GLN A 157 -17.98 2.28 -3.89
N TYR A 158 -17.39 1.81 -2.80
CA TYR A 158 -17.73 0.53 -2.16
C TYR A 158 -17.99 0.68 -0.66
N MET A 159 -18.29 1.89 -0.19
CA MET A 159 -18.52 2.14 1.24
C MET A 159 -19.63 1.28 1.83
N GLY A 160 -20.63 0.88 1.02
CA GLY A 160 -21.69 -0.04 1.42
C GLY A 160 -21.19 -1.39 1.90
N GLU A 161 -20.01 -1.84 1.45
CA GLU A 161 -19.42 -3.11 1.86
C GLU A 161 -18.92 -3.13 3.31
N LEU A 162 -18.82 -1.97 3.96
CA LEU A 162 -18.60 -1.92 5.40
C LEU A 162 -19.72 -2.61 6.18
N LEU A 163 -20.96 -2.53 5.71
CA LEU A 163 -22.09 -3.26 6.30
C LEU A 163 -21.94 -4.78 6.14
N THR A 164 -21.40 -5.22 5.02
CA THR A 164 -21.06 -6.63 4.79
C THR A 164 -19.98 -7.10 5.78
N ALA A 165 -18.94 -6.28 5.98
CA ALA A 165 -17.89 -6.59 6.95
C ALA A 165 -18.43 -6.66 8.38
N VAL A 166 -19.28 -5.72 8.79
CA VAL A 166 -19.94 -5.74 10.10
C VAL A 166 -20.82 -6.97 10.26
N LYS A 167 -21.68 -7.26 9.26
CA LYS A 167 -22.58 -8.42 9.28
C LYS A 167 -21.85 -9.75 9.47
N HIS A 168 -20.67 -9.89 8.85
CA HIS A 168 -19.90 -11.12 8.89
C HIS A 168 -18.76 -11.12 9.93
N GLY A 169 -18.67 -10.07 10.76
CA GLY A 169 -17.64 -9.95 11.80
C GLY A 169 -16.20 -9.93 11.25
N MET A 170 -15.98 -9.35 10.06
CA MET A 170 -14.64 -9.27 9.45
C MET A 170 -13.80 -8.21 10.16
N PRO A 171 -12.74 -8.56 10.92
CA PRO A 171 -11.98 -7.60 11.72
C PRO A 171 -10.98 -6.78 10.90
N ILE A 172 -11.43 -6.26 9.76
CA ILE A 172 -10.62 -5.48 8.83
C ILE A 172 -10.28 -4.12 9.47
N LYS A 173 -8.98 -3.78 9.53
CA LYS A 173 -8.50 -2.49 9.96
C LYS A 173 -8.30 -1.61 8.73
N HIS A 174 -9.18 -0.65 8.55
CA HIS A 174 -9.22 0.21 7.38
C HIS A 174 -8.63 1.58 7.68
N VAL A 175 -7.54 1.95 7.02
CA VAL A 175 -6.94 3.29 7.03
C VAL A 175 -7.38 4.00 5.76
N LEU A 176 -8.17 5.05 5.93
CA LEU A 176 -8.72 5.86 4.85
C LEU A 176 -8.02 7.23 4.83
N LEU A 177 -7.35 7.54 3.73
CA LEU A 177 -6.74 8.84 3.48
C LEU A 177 -7.80 9.76 2.87
N ASN A 178 -8.26 10.75 3.66
CA ASN A 178 -9.25 11.71 3.22
C ASN A 178 -8.59 13.06 2.94
N ASN A 179 -8.47 13.40 1.67
CA ASN A 179 -7.94 14.67 1.20
C ASN A 179 -8.95 15.48 0.38
N HIS A 180 -10.19 15.00 0.28
CA HIS A 180 -11.27 15.61 -0.50
C HIS A 180 -11.01 15.75 -2.00
N GLU A 181 -10.13 14.88 -2.56
CA GLU A 181 -9.72 15.06 -3.95
C GLU A 181 -9.30 13.73 -4.60
N LEU A 182 -9.55 13.60 -5.91
CA LEU A 182 -8.92 12.61 -6.76
C LEU A 182 -7.50 13.08 -7.13
N GLY A 183 -6.64 13.19 -6.12
CA GLY A 183 -5.36 13.89 -6.21
C GLY A 183 -4.38 13.35 -7.24
N LYS A 184 -4.46 12.07 -7.62
CA LYS A 184 -3.67 11.52 -8.73
C LYS A 184 -4.08 12.15 -10.07
N ILE A 185 -5.38 12.34 -10.29
CA ILE A 185 -5.91 12.95 -11.51
C ILE A 185 -5.55 14.42 -11.57
N SER A 186 -5.70 15.18 -10.46
CA SER A 186 -5.28 16.57 -10.39
C SER A 186 -3.81 16.75 -10.76
N LYS A 187 -2.93 15.91 -10.23
CA LYS A 187 -1.50 15.95 -10.55
C LYS A 187 -1.23 15.66 -12.03
N GLU A 188 -1.98 14.77 -12.64
CA GLU A 188 -1.87 14.47 -14.08
C GLU A 188 -2.36 15.64 -14.93
N GLN A 189 -3.46 16.29 -14.55
CA GLN A 189 -3.94 17.49 -15.23
C GLN A 189 -2.88 18.60 -15.18
N VAL A 190 -2.30 18.87 -14.00
CA VAL A 190 -1.22 19.84 -13.84
C VAL A 190 0.01 19.47 -14.68
N ALA A 191 0.43 18.20 -14.67
CA ALA A 191 1.57 17.72 -15.45
C ALA A 191 1.35 17.87 -16.96
N ALA A 192 0.09 17.70 -17.40
CA ALA A 192 -0.34 17.92 -18.78
C ALA A 192 -0.56 19.41 -19.13
N LYS A 193 -0.26 20.34 -18.18
CA LYS A 193 -0.51 21.78 -18.30
C LYS A 193 -1.99 22.13 -18.53
N LEU A 194 -2.87 21.33 -17.99
CA LEU A 194 -4.32 21.57 -17.97
C LEU A 194 -4.70 22.24 -16.63
N GLU A 195 -5.81 22.95 -16.64
CA GLU A 195 -6.46 23.43 -15.42
C GLU A 195 -7.02 22.23 -14.65
N VAL A 196 -6.86 22.24 -13.31
CA VAL A 196 -7.47 21.21 -12.45
C VAL A 196 -8.99 21.36 -12.48
N TRP A 197 -9.69 20.30 -12.89
CA TRP A 197 -11.12 20.36 -13.12
C TRP A 197 -11.83 19.10 -12.66
N LYS A 198 -12.86 19.28 -11.81
CA LYS A 198 -13.77 18.23 -11.34
C LYS A 198 -13.11 17.06 -10.64
N THR A 199 -12.06 17.30 -9.89
CA THR A 199 -11.36 16.31 -9.06
C THR A 199 -11.66 16.45 -7.57
N ASP A 200 -12.33 17.54 -7.17
CA ASP A 200 -12.80 17.78 -5.82
C ASP A 200 -13.89 16.77 -5.42
N LEU A 201 -13.88 16.33 -4.18
CA LEU A 201 -14.84 15.38 -3.63
C LEU A 201 -15.59 16.01 -2.46
N HIS A 202 -16.93 15.79 -2.45
CA HIS A 202 -17.77 16.09 -1.32
C HIS A 202 -17.97 14.82 -0.48
N ASN A 203 -17.20 14.69 0.58
CA ASN A 203 -17.17 13.50 1.41
C ASN A 203 -18.04 13.63 2.65
N PRO A 204 -18.70 12.55 3.10
CA PRO A 204 -19.24 12.48 4.45
C PRO A 204 -18.11 12.41 5.47
N SER A 205 -18.42 12.47 6.77
CA SER A 205 -17.52 11.95 7.80
C SER A 205 -17.51 10.42 7.71
N PHE A 206 -16.44 9.82 7.20
CA PHE A 206 -16.36 8.37 7.08
C PHE A 206 -16.23 7.68 8.43
N ALA A 207 -15.65 8.34 9.43
CA ALA A 207 -15.61 7.84 10.80
C ALA A 207 -17.02 7.77 11.42
N ASP A 208 -17.87 8.79 11.18
CA ASP A 208 -19.25 8.76 11.63
C ASP A 208 -20.07 7.71 10.87
N TYR A 209 -19.86 7.60 9.57
CA TYR A 209 -20.46 6.55 8.76
C TYR A 209 -20.12 5.16 9.32
N ALA A 210 -18.86 4.91 9.66
CA ALA A 210 -18.45 3.63 10.24
C ALA A 210 -19.17 3.35 11.55
N ARG A 211 -19.33 4.35 12.43
CA ARG A 211 -20.07 4.21 13.70
C ARG A 211 -21.54 3.89 13.47
N VAL A 212 -22.19 4.57 12.53
CA VAL A 212 -23.60 4.30 12.18
C VAL A 212 -23.78 2.89 11.61
N CYS A 213 -22.79 2.37 10.88
CA CYS A 213 -22.78 0.99 10.38
C CYS A 213 -22.49 -0.06 11.45
N GLY A 214 -22.11 0.32 12.67
CA GLY A 214 -21.77 -0.62 13.76
C GLY A 214 -20.30 -1.03 13.80
N ALA A 215 -19.43 -0.34 13.08
CA ALA A 215 -17.98 -0.49 13.14
C ALA A 215 -17.34 0.54 14.10
N LEU A 216 -16.08 0.33 14.50
CA LEU A 216 -15.30 1.37 15.14
C LEU A 216 -14.93 2.45 14.12
N GLY A 217 -15.33 3.70 14.34
CA GLY A 217 -14.96 4.85 13.51
C GLY A 217 -14.08 5.81 14.30
N ILE A 218 -12.87 6.10 13.82
CA ILE A 218 -11.92 7.04 14.42
C ILE A 218 -11.56 8.08 13.37
N ARG A 219 -11.69 9.38 13.71
CA ARG A 219 -11.22 10.48 12.87
C ARG A 219 -9.94 11.05 13.47
N VAL A 220 -8.92 11.18 12.63
CA VAL A 220 -7.59 11.66 12.97
C VAL A 220 -7.32 12.93 12.19
N THR A 221 -7.08 14.03 12.91
CA THR A 221 -6.86 15.36 12.34
C THR A 221 -5.46 15.89 12.60
N SER A 222 -4.72 15.27 13.52
CA SER A 222 -3.36 15.62 13.87
C SER A 222 -2.44 14.41 13.93
N ALA A 223 -1.16 14.59 13.60
CA ALA A 223 -0.16 13.52 13.61
C ALA A 223 -0.03 12.84 14.99
N GLY A 224 -0.20 13.59 16.07
CA GLY A 224 -0.10 13.06 17.43
C GLY A 224 -1.19 12.06 17.82
N GLU A 225 -2.29 11.99 17.08
CA GLU A 225 -3.40 11.06 17.31
C GLU A 225 -3.20 9.70 16.63
N LEU A 226 -2.26 9.60 15.66
CA LEU A 226 -2.11 8.41 14.79
C LEU A 226 -1.80 7.14 15.58
N ASP A 227 -0.83 7.18 16.49
CA ASP A 227 -0.41 5.99 17.23
C ASP A 227 -1.54 5.47 18.13
N ASP A 228 -2.31 6.36 18.79
CA ASP A 228 -3.48 5.98 19.59
C ASP A 228 -4.60 5.40 18.71
N ALA A 229 -4.88 6.03 17.59
CA ALA A 229 -5.91 5.56 16.65
C ALA A 229 -5.60 4.16 16.10
N LEU A 230 -4.35 3.92 15.70
CA LEU A 230 -3.90 2.62 15.19
C LEU A 230 -3.98 1.54 16.29
N ARG A 231 -3.53 1.85 17.51
CA ARG A 231 -3.60 0.95 18.65
C ARG A 231 -5.05 0.57 18.96
N ARG A 232 -5.95 1.54 19.08
CA ARG A 232 -7.38 1.31 19.35
C ARG A 232 -8.05 0.47 18.25
N ALA A 233 -7.69 0.69 17.00
CA ALA A 233 -8.19 -0.12 15.90
C ALA A 233 -7.70 -1.58 16.00
N ILE A 234 -6.44 -1.80 16.38
CA ILE A 234 -5.87 -3.15 16.58
C ILE A 234 -6.57 -3.88 17.74
N GLU A 235 -6.81 -3.19 18.85
CA GLU A 235 -7.45 -3.73 20.06
C GLU A 235 -8.95 -4.02 19.86
N HIS A 236 -9.58 -3.46 18.84
CA HIS A 236 -11.00 -3.68 18.55
C HIS A 236 -11.22 -5.01 17.81
N ASP A 237 -12.10 -5.86 18.31
CA ASP A 237 -12.36 -7.20 17.75
C ASP A 237 -13.09 -7.18 16.39
N GLY A 238 -13.82 -6.11 16.08
CA GLY A 238 -14.60 -5.95 14.86
C GLY A 238 -13.91 -5.13 13.77
N PRO A 239 -14.64 -4.81 12.69
CA PRO A 239 -14.16 -3.88 11.67
C PRO A 239 -13.95 -2.48 12.26
N ALA A 240 -12.85 -1.84 11.86
CA ALA A 240 -12.48 -0.51 12.31
C ALA A 240 -12.07 0.35 11.11
N LEU A 241 -12.52 1.61 11.07
CA LEU A 241 -12.15 2.60 10.07
C LEU A 241 -11.46 3.78 10.76
N ILE A 242 -10.24 4.06 10.35
CA ILE A 242 -9.44 5.21 10.76
C ILE A 242 -9.45 6.20 9.58
N GLU A 243 -10.24 7.26 9.70
CA GLU A 243 -10.29 8.36 8.74
C GLU A 243 -9.18 9.35 9.06
N VAL A 244 -8.15 9.41 8.24
CA VAL A 244 -7.02 10.31 8.39
C VAL A 244 -7.17 11.49 7.45
N MET A 245 -7.26 12.70 8.00
CA MET A 245 -7.32 13.93 7.21
C MET A 245 -5.91 14.23 6.68
N THR A 246 -5.70 14.03 5.38
CA THR A 246 -4.37 14.15 4.75
C THR A 246 -4.23 15.40 3.88
N ASP A 247 -3.03 15.96 3.82
CA ASP A 247 -2.71 17.05 2.91
C ASP A 247 -2.52 16.49 1.48
N PRO A 248 -3.29 16.94 0.46
CA PRO A 248 -3.20 16.44 -0.91
C PRO A 248 -1.84 16.70 -1.59
N GLU A 249 -1.05 17.63 -1.07
CA GLU A 249 0.27 17.97 -1.62
C GLU A 249 1.42 17.20 -0.95
N LEU A 250 1.22 16.74 0.29
CA LEU A 250 2.22 16.00 1.06
C LEU A 250 2.05 14.48 0.90
N VAL A 251 2.11 13.99 -0.35
CA VAL A 251 1.93 12.59 -0.77
C VAL A 251 3.17 12.00 -1.42
#